data_081564084ecdc4739018e9129c1b7418
#
_entry.id   081564084ecdc4739018e9129c1b7418
#
_cell.length_a   1.000
_cell.length_b   1.000
_cell.length_c   1.000
_cell.angle_alpha   90.00
_cell.angle_beta   90.00
_cell.angle_gamma   90.00
#
_symmetry.space_group_name_H-M   'P 1'
#
loop_
_entity.id
_entity.type
_entity.pdbx_description
1 polymer ?
#
loop_
_entity_poly.entity_id
_entity_poly.type
_entity_poly.pdbx_seq_one_letter_code
_entity_poly.pdbx_strand_id
1 'polypeptide(L)'
;SSTDMLGTTGYGLWDTGRAKLEQIFAQVMGAEDALVRSQFQSGTHTLAVALFGLLRAGDTLLAATGRPYDTLEGVIGLDGKGKGTGTLMDYGVNYDEAPLKADFTPDYDLIAQKAPGAKVCHIQRSRGYTQRNAFDLDTIRKIADTARAANPEIIIFVDNCYGEFTQTQEPCQVGADLVVGSLIKNPGGGIAPTGGYI
;
A
#
# COMPACT_ATOMS: atom_id res chain seq x y z
N SER A 1 18.72 17.16 15.33
CA SER A 1 20.10 17.29 15.86
C SER A 1 21.10 16.93 14.76
N SER A 2 22.31 17.46 14.82
CA SER A 2 23.39 17.07 13.88
C SER A 2 23.74 15.57 13.99
N THR A 3 23.54 14.97 15.15
CA THR A 3 23.74 13.54 15.38
C THR A 3 22.75 12.67 14.60
N ASP A 4 21.57 13.16 14.29
CA ASP A 4 20.55 12.44 13.52
C ASP A 4 20.95 12.29 12.03
N MET A 5 21.96 13.04 11.58
CA MET A 5 22.49 12.98 10.21
C MET A 5 23.74 12.10 10.07
N LEU A 6 24.22 11.52 11.17
CA LEU A 6 25.39 10.64 11.14
C LEU A 6 24.96 9.24 10.68
N GLY A 7 25.76 8.66 9.77
CA GLY A 7 25.57 7.28 9.35
C GLY A 7 25.94 6.29 10.47
N THR A 8 25.34 5.10 10.42
CA THR A 8 25.64 4.00 11.33
C THR A 8 26.15 2.79 10.57
N THR A 9 26.60 1.79 11.32
CA THR A 9 27.00 0.48 10.75
C THR A 9 25.81 -0.29 10.20
N GLY A 10 26.04 -1.33 9.41
CA GLY A 10 25.00 -2.20 8.86
C GLY A 10 24.12 -2.89 9.90
N TYR A 11 24.55 -2.96 11.17
CA TYR A 11 23.73 -3.50 12.27
C TYR A 11 22.61 -2.56 12.71
N GLY A 12 22.63 -1.26 12.32
CA GLY A 12 21.62 -0.27 12.68
C GLY A 12 21.55 0.06 14.17
N LEU A 13 22.51 -0.40 14.96
CA LEU A 13 22.59 -0.07 16.38
C LEU A 13 22.89 1.42 16.54
N TRP A 14 22.10 2.09 17.39
CA TRP A 14 22.25 3.52 17.67
C TRP A 14 21.96 4.46 16.48
N ASP A 15 21.20 3.98 15.49
CA ASP A 15 20.72 4.81 14.37
C ASP A 15 19.56 5.70 14.83
N THR A 16 19.90 6.78 15.56
CA THR A 16 18.92 7.72 16.09
C THR A 16 18.20 8.48 14.98
N GLY A 17 18.86 8.74 13.85
CA GLY A 17 18.28 9.42 12.70
C GLY A 17 17.21 8.59 12.04
N ARG A 18 17.45 7.30 11.87
CA ARG A 18 16.46 6.35 11.33
C ARG A 18 15.25 6.24 12.23
N ALA A 19 15.46 5.96 13.51
CA ALA A 19 14.38 5.85 14.48
C ALA A 19 13.52 7.13 14.54
N LYS A 20 14.17 8.29 14.50
CA LYS A 20 13.47 9.58 14.49
C LYS A 20 12.68 9.81 13.20
N LEU A 21 13.23 9.42 12.05
CA LEU A 21 12.54 9.54 10.77
C LEU A 21 11.25 8.67 10.77
N GLU A 22 11.33 7.46 11.29
CA GLU A 22 10.19 6.56 11.41
C GLU A 22 9.12 7.10 12.36
N GLN A 23 9.52 7.65 13.52
CA GLN A 23 8.60 8.33 14.41
C GLN A 23 7.88 9.51 13.75
N ILE A 24 8.60 10.32 12.96
CA ILE A 24 8.00 11.44 12.23
C ILE A 24 7.01 10.93 11.19
N PHE A 25 7.37 9.88 10.42
CA PHE A 25 6.47 9.28 9.45
C PHE A 25 5.21 8.72 10.11
N ALA A 26 5.34 7.95 11.20
CA ALA A 26 4.20 7.43 11.95
C ALA A 26 3.26 8.57 12.40
N GLN A 27 3.80 9.64 12.98
CA GLN A 27 3.02 10.81 13.41
C GLN A 27 2.30 11.50 12.25
N VAL A 28 3.00 11.73 11.15
CA VAL A 28 2.44 12.44 9.99
C VAL A 28 1.37 11.59 9.28
N MET A 29 1.60 10.29 9.15
CA MET A 29 0.64 9.36 8.55
C MET A 29 -0.52 8.99 9.48
N GLY A 30 -0.42 9.33 10.77
CA GLY A 30 -1.41 8.96 11.77
C GLY A 30 -1.43 7.47 12.08
N ALA A 31 -0.26 6.83 11.96
CA ALA A 31 -0.03 5.42 12.23
C ALA A 31 0.62 5.20 13.60
N GLU A 32 0.57 3.97 14.11
CA GLU A 32 1.23 3.57 15.37
C GLU A 32 2.74 3.48 15.22
N ASP A 33 3.22 3.03 14.06
CA ASP A 33 4.64 2.85 13.75
C ASP A 33 4.88 3.03 12.24
N ALA A 34 6.14 3.09 11.83
CA ALA A 34 6.52 3.17 10.43
C ALA A 34 7.88 2.52 10.17
N LEU A 35 8.05 1.99 8.97
CA LEU A 35 9.33 1.59 8.40
C LEU A 35 9.67 2.51 7.24
N VAL A 36 10.76 3.27 7.36
CA VAL A 36 11.22 4.17 6.29
C VAL A 36 12.64 3.78 5.90
N ARG A 37 12.81 3.21 4.71
CA ARG A 37 14.07 2.57 4.31
C ARG A 37 14.49 2.94 2.89
N SER A 38 15.75 3.31 2.74
CA SER A 38 16.41 3.42 1.44
C SER A 38 16.63 2.06 0.77
N GLN A 39 16.63 0.98 1.56
CA GLN A 39 16.74 -0.40 1.08
C GLN A 39 15.49 -0.89 0.34
N PHE A 40 14.36 -0.23 0.48
CA PHE A 40 13.24 -0.40 -0.42
C PHE A 40 13.59 0.26 -1.76
N GLN A 41 13.95 -0.55 -2.76
CA GLN A 41 14.51 -0.07 -4.04
C GLN A 41 13.53 0.78 -4.85
N SER A 42 12.23 0.59 -4.64
CA SER A 42 11.15 1.27 -5.36
C SER A 42 9.82 1.12 -4.62
N GLY A 43 8.80 1.87 -5.04
CA GLY A 43 7.44 1.68 -4.55
C GLY A 43 6.92 0.25 -4.77
N THR A 44 7.17 -0.31 -5.95
CA THR A 44 6.78 -1.71 -6.25
C THR A 44 7.47 -2.70 -5.31
N HIS A 45 8.76 -2.52 -5.01
CA HIS A 45 9.46 -3.38 -4.05
C HIS A 45 8.88 -3.22 -2.64
N THR A 46 8.54 -2.00 -2.22
CA THR A 46 7.91 -1.75 -0.92
C THR A 46 6.55 -2.44 -0.81
N LEU A 47 5.71 -2.31 -1.85
CA LEU A 47 4.42 -3.01 -1.95
C LEU A 47 4.60 -4.52 -1.91
N ALA A 48 5.57 -5.06 -2.66
CA ALA A 48 5.87 -6.49 -2.65
C ALA A 48 6.25 -6.98 -1.25
N VAL A 49 7.18 -6.31 -0.57
CA VAL A 49 7.60 -6.67 0.80
C VAL A 49 6.41 -6.68 1.75
N ALA A 50 5.57 -5.66 1.71
CA ALA A 50 4.39 -5.56 2.56
C ALA A 50 3.37 -6.69 2.27
N LEU A 51 3.05 -6.94 0.99
CA LEU A 51 2.09 -7.97 0.60
C LEU A 51 2.60 -9.39 0.94
N PHE A 52 3.88 -9.70 0.66
CA PHE A 52 4.48 -10.97 1.07
C PHE A 52 4.59 -11.12 2.60
N GLY A 53 4.70 -10.00 3.31
CA GLY A 53 4.64 -9.97 4.78
C GLY A 53 3.29 -10.38 5.33
N LEU A 54 2.20 -9.96 4.69
CA LEU A 54 0.82 -10.15 5.14
C LEU A 54 0.19 -11.47 4.66
N LEU A 55 0.44 -11.85 3.41
CA LEU A 55 -0.27 -12.93 2.72
C LEU A 55 0.46 -14.26 2.81
N ARG A 56 -0.28 -15.33 2.91
CA ARG A 56 0.17 -16.73 2.90
C ARG A 56 -0.61 -17.53 1.87
N ALA A 57 -0.15 -18.74 1.57
CA ALA A 57 -0.87 -19.67 0.69
C ALA A 57 -2.31 -19.88 1.20
N GLY A 58 -3.28 -19.73 0.31
CA GLY A 58 -4.71 -19.82 0.59
C GLY A 58 -5.37 -18.48 0.94
N ASP A 59 -4.60 -17.46 1.35
CA ASP A 59 -5.14 -16.11 1.57
C ASP A 59 -5.57 -15.46 0.24
N THR A 60 -6.53 -14.55 0.30
CA THR A 60 -7.01 -13.81 -0.88
C THR A 60 -6.67 -12.33 -0.75
N LEU A 61 -6.06 -11.78 -1.80
CA LEU A 61 -5.90 -10.34 -2.04
C LEU A 61 -7.08 -9.83 -2.86
N LEU A 62 -7.90 -8.94 -2.28
CA LEU A 62 -8.98 -8.26 -2.97
C LEU A 62 -8.52 -6.87 -3.43
N ALA A 63 -8.44 -6.62 -4.73
CA ALA A 63 -8.21 -5.29 -5.29
C ALA A 63 -9.54 -4.52 -5.36
N ALA A 64 -9.78 -3.63 -4.41
CA ALA A 64 -11.07 -2.93 -4.24
C ALA A 64 -11.25 -1.73 -5.21
N THR A 65 -10.21 -1.35 -5.93
CA THR A 65 -10.22 -0.22 -6.87
C THR A 65 -9.96 -0.66 -8.32
N GLY A 66 -10.35 -1.91 -8.62
CA GLY A 66 -10.06 -2.55 -9.89
C GLY A 66 -8.60 -3.03 -9.99
N ARG A 67 -8.24 -3.45 -11.18
CA ARG A 67 -6.91 -4.04 -11.45
C ARG A 67 -5.80 -3.07 -11.08
N PRO A 68 -4.76 -3.51 -10.33
CA PRO A 68 -3.63 -2.68 -9.96
C PRO A 68 -2.81 -2.23 -11.17
N TYR A 69 -1.92 -1.26 -10.98
CA TYR A 69 -1.01 -0.83 -12.03
C TYR A 69 -0.03 -1.94 -12.45
N ASP A 70 0.53 -1.82 -13.66
CA ASP A 70 1.24 -2.87 -14.39
C ASP A 70 2.40 -3.55 -13.63
N THR A 71 3.23 -2.79 -12.91
CA THR A 71 4.36 -3.39 -12.18
C THR A 71 3.91 -4.16 -10.94
N LEU A 72 2.79 -3.79 -10.33
CA LEU A 72 2.21 -4.57 -9.23
C LEU A 72 1.50 -5.83 -9.75
N GLU A 73 0.96 -5.79 -10.98
CA GLU A 73 0.45 -6.99 -11.64
C GLU A 73 1.53 -8.09 -11.73
N GLY A 74 2.78 -7.70 -12.05
CA GLY A 74 3.92 -8.62 -12.07
C GLY A 74 4.22 -9.25 -10.71
N VAL A 75 4.10 -8.49 -9.62
CA VAL A 75 4.28 -9.01 -8.24
C VAL A 75 3.18 -10.01 -7.88
N ILE A 76 1.94 -9.71 -8.26
CA ILE A 76 0.79 -10.58 -7.99
C ILE A 76 0.83 -11.84 -8.86
N GLY A 77 1.21 -11.71 -10.13
CA GLY A 77 1.21 -12.81 -11.13
C GLY A 77 0.13 -12.66 -12.19
N LEU A 78 -0.34 -11.43 -12.44
CA LEU A 78 -1.41 -11.14 -13.40
C LEU A 78 -0.90 -10.73 -14.78
N ASP A 79 0.41 -10.54 -14.96
CA ASP A 79 1.03 -10.01 -16.18
C ASP A 79 1.20 -11.06 -17.31
N GLY A 80 0.74 -12.28 -17.07
CA GLY A 80 0.76 -13.38 -18.07
C GLY A 80 2.15 -13.97 -18.34
N LYS A 81 3.20 -13.60 -17.61
CA LYS A 81 4.57 -14.11 -17.81
C LYS A 81 4.78 -15.55 -17.36
N GLY A 82 3.72 -16.20 -16.89
CA GLY A 82 3.72 -17.62 -16.56
C GLY A 82 4.05 -17.94 -15.10
N LYS A 83 3.91 -19.22 -14.78
CA LYS A 83 4.18 -19.75 -13.44
C LYS A 83 5.69 -19.88 -13.20
N GLY A 84 6.10 -19.74 -11.93
CA GLY A 84 7.48 -19.97 -11.50
C GLY A 84 8.36 -18.74 -11.56
N THR A 85 7.77 -17.55 -11.63
CA THR A 85 8.53 -16.28 -11.58
C THR A 85 8.62 -15.67 -10.18
N GLY A 86 8.07 -16.35 -9.16
CA GLY A 86 8.14 -15.91 -7.75
C GLY A 86 7.06 -14.90 -7.37
N THR A 87 5.90 -14.98 -8.00
CA THR A 87 4.76 -14.10 -7.74
C THR A 87 3.96 -14.54 -6.50
N LEU A 88 3.08 -13.67 -5.98
CA LEU A 88 2.15 -14.05 -4.91
C LEU A 88 1.32 -15.29 -5.28
N MET A 89 0.83 -15.36 -6.53
CA MET A 89 0.06 -16.51 -7.02
C MET A 89 0.90 -17.79 -7.09
N ASP A 90 2.20 -17.69 -7.39
CA ASP A 90 3.12 -18.86 -7.36
C ASP A 90 3.28 -19.42 -5.94
N TYR A 91 3.15 -18.57 -4.92
CA TYR A 91 3.16 -18.95 -3.51
C TYR A 91 1.77 -19.30 -2.96
N GLY A 92 0.79 -19.46 -3.85
CA GLY A 92 -0.55 -19.95 -3.48
C GLY A 92 -1.49 -18.87 -2.93
N VAL A 93 -1.17 -17.59 -3.09
CA VAL A 93 -2.09 -16.49 -2.78
C VAL A 93 -3.13 -16.39 -3.89
N ASN A 94 -4.41 -16.24 -3.51
CA ASN A 94 -5.49 -15.99 -4.43
C ASN A 94 -5.64 -14.50 -4.71
N TYR A 95 -6.07 -14.18 -5.93
CA TYR A 95 -6.39 -12.81 -6.32
C TYR A 95 -7.86 -12.70 -6.72
N ASP A 96 -8.50 -11.63 -6.27
CA ASP A 96 -9.84 -11.23 -6.71
C ASP A 96 -9.87 -9.70 -6.86
N GLU A 97 -10.82 -9.20 -7.65
CA GLU A 97 -10.94 -7.77 -7.85
C GLU A 97 -12.41 -7.31 -7.88
N ALA A 98 -12.65 -6.10 -7.40
CA ALA A 98 -13.88 -5.35 -7.60
C ALA A 98 -13.59 -4.27 -8.67
N PRO A 99 -13.95 -4.51 -9.95
CA PRO A 99 -13.83 -3.51 -10.99
C PRO A 99 -14.59 -2.24 -10.63
N LEU A 100 -14.08 -1.10 -11.08
CA LEU A 100 -14.80 0.16 -10.94
C LEU A 100 -16.05 0.17 -11.81
N LYS A 101 -17.06 0.93 -11.40
CA LYS A 101 -18.26 1.19 -12.21
C LYS A 101 -17.90 1.99 -13.48
N ALA A 102 -18.82 2.09 -14.40
CA ALA A 102 -18.64 2.81 -15.68
C ALA A 102 -18.28 4.30 -15.51
N ASP A 103 -18.67 4.89 -14.38
CA ASP A 103 -18.33 6.25 -13.98
C ASP A 103 -17.01 6.37 -13.19
N PHE A 104 -16.24 5.28 -13.13
CA PHE A 104 -15.00 5.15 -12.38
C PHE A 104 -15.13 5.24 -10.86
N THR A 105 -16.33 5.15 -10.31
CA THR A 105 -16.53 5.05 -8.85
C THR A 105 -16.33 3.61 -8.36
N PRO A 106 -15.91 3.39 -7.10
CA PRO A 106 -15.83 2.06 -6.51
C PRO A 106 -17.20 1.38 -6.47
N ASP A 107 -17.23 0.09 -6.76
CA ASP A 107 -18.43 -0.73 -6.60
C ASP A 107 -18.51 -1.27 -5.17
N TYR A 108 -19.12 -0.50 -4.28
CA TYR A 108 -19.24 -0.83 -2.86
C TYR A 108 -20.02 -2.13 -2.63
N ASP A 109 -21.04 -2.42 -3.44
CA ASP A 109 -21.84 -3.65 -3.31
C ASP A 109 -20.97 -4.87 -3.63
N LEU A 110 -20.16 -4.77 -4.69
CA LEU A 110 -19.24 -5.84 -5.07
C LEU A 110 -18.10 -5.99 -4.04
N ILE A 111 -17.58 -4.91 -3.48
CA ILE A 111 -16.61 -4.94 -2.39
C ILE A 111 -17.20 -5.67 -1.18
N ALA A 112 -18.41 -5.32 -0.75
CA ALA A 112 -19.08 -5.98 0.37
C ALA A 112 -19.32 -7.48 0.11
N GLN A 113 -19.64 -7.85 -1.13
CA GLN A 113 -19.83 -9.25 -1.52
C GLN A 113 -18.53 -10.06 -1.44
N LYS A 114 -17.40 -9.46 -1.81
CA LYS A 114 -16.09 -10.15 -1.93
C LYS A 114 -15.24 -10.11 -0.66
N ALA A 115 -15.41 -9.09 0.17
CA ALA A 115 -14.64 -8.90 1.39
C ALA A 115 -14.65 -10.09 2.37
N PRO A 116 -15.75 -10.86 2.56
CA PRO A 116 -15.74 -12.03 3.45
C PRO A 116 -14.71 -13.11 3.09
N GLY A 117 -14.35 -13.23 1.81
CA GLY A 117 -13.35 -14.19 1.33
C GLY A 117 -11.92 -13.65 1.29
N ALA A 118 -11.71 -12.39 1.62
CA ALA A 118 -10.43 -11.72 1.49
C ALA A 118 -9.74 -11.49 2.84
N LYS A 119 -8.42 -11.62 2.86
CA LYS A 119 -7.59 -11.23 4.00
C LYS A 119 -7.11 -9.79 3.90
N VAL A 120 -6.79 -9.34 2.70
CA VAL A 120 -6.31 -7.99 2.42
C VAL A 120 -7.23 -7.32 1.41
N CYS A 121 -7.72 -6.13 1.72
CA CYS A 121 -8.40 -5.21 0.82
C CYS A 121 -7.39 -4.17 0.34
N HIS A 122 -6.92 -4.32 -0.89
CA HIS A 122 -5.96 -3.42 -1.51
C HIS A 122 -6.67 -2.26 -2.20
N ILE A 123 -6.25 -1.05 -1.88
CA ILE A 123 -6.75 0.21 -2.44
C ILE A 123 -5.59 0.92 -3.12
N GLN A 124 -5.62 1.09 -4.43
CA GLN A 124 -4.70 1.95 -5.15
C GLN A 124 -5.27 3.37 -5.20
N ARG A 125 -4.69 4.31 -4.43
CA ARG A 125 -5.16 5.70 -4.34
C ARG A 125 -4.96 6.45 -5.65
N SER A 126 -3.78 6.36 -6.24
CA SER A 126 -3.47 7.02 -7.51
C SER A 126 -4.26 6.43 -8.67
N ARG A 127 -4.48 7.23 -9.71
CA ARG A 127 -5.12 6.76 -10.93
C ARG A 127 -4.27 5.79 -11.76
N GLY A 128 -2.97 5.69 -11.46
CA GLY A 128 -2.03 4.96 -12.31
C GLY A 128 -2.04 5.52 -13.74
N TYR A 129 -2.13 4.63 -14.72
CA TYR A 129 -2.23 4.99 -16.14
C TYR A 129 -3.67 5.05 -16.66
N THR A 130 -4.67 4.94 -15.78
CA THR A 130 -6.08 4.98 -16.15
C THR A 130 -6.61 6.41 -16.27
N GLN A 131 -7.82 6.57 -16.84
CA GLN A 131 -8.45 7.88 -16.99
C GLN A 131 -9.26 8.34 -15.76
N ARG A 132 -9.38 7.48 -14.74
CA ARG A 132 -10.10 7.84 -13.51
C ARG A 132 -9.37 8.92 -12.72
N ASN A 133 -10.08 9.60 -11.85
CA ASN A 133 -9.46 10.47 -10.84
C ASN A 133 -8.72 9.65 -9.76
N ALA A 134 -7.75 10.26 -9.10
CA ALA A 134 -7.23 9.73 -7.84
C ALA A 134 -8.34 9.72 -6.79
N PHE A 135 -8.31 8.75 -5.87
CA PHE A 135 -9.30 8.69 -4.80
C PHE A 135 -8.92 9.62 -3.66
N ASP A 136 -9.90 10.36 -3.18
CA ASP A 136 -9.80 11.15 -1.97
C ASP A 136 -9.95 10.26 -0.71
N LEU A 137 -9.71 10.85 0.45
CA LEU A 137 -9.78 10.13 1.71
C LEU A 137 -11.20 9.71 2.10
N ASP A 138 -12.21 10.42 1.66
CA ASP A 138 -13.61 10.04 1.92
C ASP A 138 -13.98 8.78 1.14
N THR A 139 -13.49 8.66 -0.09
CA THR A 139 -13.63 7.43 -0.89
C THR A 139 -12.90 6.26 -0.24
N ILE A 140 -11.66 6.47 0.23
CA ILE A 140 -10.87 5.43 0.93
C ILE A 140 -11.58 4.99 2.21
N ARG A 141 -12.07 5.93 3.03
CA ARG A 141 -12.86 5.65 4.24
C ARG A 141 -14.06 4.78 3.91
N LYS A 142 -14.82 5.15 2.89
CA LYS A 142 -16.02 4.42 2.50
C LYS A 142 -15.71 2.99 2.01
N ILE A 143 -14.61 2.79 1.29
CA ILE A 143 -14.16 1.45 0.91
C ILE A 143 -13.80 0.65 2.18
N ALA A 144 -13.02 1.23 3.09
CA ALA A 144 -12.61 0.59 4.33
C ALA A 144 -13.81 0.18 5.20
N ASP A 145 -14.74 1.11 5.43
CA ASP A 145 -15.96 0.87 6.19
C ASP A 145 -16.81 -0.24 5.56
N THR A 146 -16.96 -0.22 4.23
CA THR A 146 -17.71 -1.24 3.48
C THR A 146 -17.08 -2.62 3.62
N ALA A 147 -15.77 -2.71 3.46
CA ALA A 147 -15.06 -3.97 3.56
C ALA A 147 -15.10 -4.53 4.99
N ARG A 148 -14.88 -3.68 6.01
CA ARG A 148 -14.94 -4.09 7.43
C ARG A 148 -16.32 -4.45 7.90
N ALA A 149 -17.37 -3.80 7.41
CA ALA A 149 -18.74 -4.19 7.73
C ALA A 149 -19.06 -5.60 7.28
N ALA A 150 -18.46 -6.07 6.18
CA ALA A 150 -18.62 -7.41 5.65
C ALA A 150 -17.61 -8.42 6.24
N ASN A 151 -16.41 -7.97 6.60
CA ASN A 151 -15.35 -8.78 7.22
C ASN A 151 -14.55 -7.93 8.20
N PRO A 152 -14.84 -8.01 9.52
CA PRO A 152 -14.16 -7.20 10.55
C PRO A 152 -12.64 -7.44 10.64
N GLU A 153 -12.15 -8.62 10.22
CA GLU A 153 -10.73 -9.00 10.27
C GLU A 153 -9.93 -8.62 9.01
N ILE A 154 -10.59 -8.01 8.02
CA ILE A 154 -9.93 -7.65 6.77
C ILE A 154 -8.92 -6.53 6.99
N ILE A 155 -7.72 -6.70 6.42
CA ILE A 155 -6.65 -5.69 6.49
C ILE A 155 -6.84 -4.70 5.34
N ILE A 156 -7.02 -3.43 5.67
CA ILE A 156 -7.12 -2.34 4.70
C ILE A 156 -5.73 -1.84 4.35
N PHE A 157 -5.30 -2.15 3.15
CA PHE A 157 -3.99 -1.87 2.61
C PHE A 157 -4.08 -0.78 1.53
N VAL A 158 -3.42 0.35 1.72
CA VAL A 158 -3.46 1.48 0.77
C VAL A 158 -2.09 1.68 0.11
N ASP A 159 -2.04 1.56 -1.21
CA ASP A 159 -0.97 2.14 -2.02
C ASP A 159 -1.23 3.65 -2.13
N ASN A 160 -0.44 4.43 -1.38
CA ASN A 160 -0.60 5.87 -1.23
C ASN A 160 0.27 6.69 -2.20
N CYS A 161 0.99 6.06 -3.11
CA CYS A 161 1.85 6.74 -4.08
C CYS A 161 1.11 7.89 -4.77
N TYR A 162 1.72 9.08 -4.78
CA TYR A 162 1.19 10.36 -5.28
C TYR A 162 0.03 10.95 -4.46
N GLY A 163 -0.42 10.28 -3.40
CA GLY A 163 -1.48 10.80 -2.53
C GLY A 163 -0.94 11.53 -1.30
N GLU A 164 0.33 11.32 -0.97
CA GLU A 164 0.94 11.83 0.25
C GLU A 164 0.90 13.36 0.28
N PHE A 165 0.46 13.90 1.42
CA PHE A 165 0.41 15.34 1.70
C PHE A 165 -0.50 16.17 0.76
N THR A 166 -1.39 15.52 0.03
CA THR A 166 -2.35 16.20 -0.86
C THR A 166 -3.61 16.62 -0.15
N GLN A 167 -3.88 16.09 1.03
CA GLN A 167 -5.00 16.42 1.91
C GLN A 167 -4.47 16.64 3.34
N THR A 168 -5.34 17.12 4.25
CA THR A 168 -4.98 17.41 5.65
C THR A 168 -4.85 16.18 6.54
N GLN A 169 -5.29 15.04 6.06
CA GLN A 169 -5.20 13.73 6.71
C GLN A 169 -4.53 12.74 5.75
N GLU A 170 -4.15 11.59 6.31
CA GLU A 170 -3.57 10.48 5.57
C GLU A 170 -4.41 9.19 5.74
N PRO A 171 -4.25 8.16 4.90
CA PRO A 171 -5.15 7.01 4.90
C PRO A 171 -5.27 6.27 6.23
N CYS A 172 -4.23 6.20 7.08
CA CYS A 172 -4.34 5.60 8.41
C CYS A 172 -5.37 6.33 9.29
N GLN A 173 -5.52 7.64 9.14
CA GLN A 173 -6.48 8.44 9.90
C GLN A 173 -7.93 8.26 9.44
N VAL A 174 -8.13 7.54 8.34
CA VAL A 174 -9.45 7.27 7.76
C VAL A 174 -9.75 5.78 7.61
N GLY A 175 -9.00 4.94 8.30
CA GLY A 175 -9.32 3.53 8.43
C GLY A 175 -8.40 2.55 7.69
N ALA A 176 -7.29 3.00 7.10
CA ALA A 176 -6.28 2.06 6.62
C ALA A 176 -5.48 1.46 7.79
N ASP A 177 -5.21 0.16 7.71
CA ASP A 177 -4.33 -0.54 8.65
C ASP A 177 -2.88 -0.46 8.20
N LEU A 178 -2.64 -0.43 6.90
CA LEU A 178 -1.32 -0.33 6.31
C LEU A 178 -1.32 0.65 5.14
N VAL A 179 -0.34 1.55 5.16
CA VAL A 179 -0.11 2.53 4.09
C VAL A 179 1.29 2.35 3.54
N VAL A 180 1.39 2.19 2.23
CA VAL A 180 2.66 1.91 1.55
C VAL A 180 2.89 2.93 0.47
N GLY A 181 4.14 3.39 0.34
CA GLY A 181 4.49 4.31 -0.71
C GLY A 181 5.99 4.38 -1.00
N SER A 182 6.34 5.31 -1.88
CA SER A 182 7.70 5.48 -2.37
C SER A 182 8.26 6.84 -1.98
N LEU A 183 9.51 6.88 -1.52
CA LEU A 183 10.19 8.14 -1.21
C LEU A 183 10.55 8.95 -2.45
N ILE A 184 10.59 8.35 -3.66
CA ILE A 184 10.83 9.09 -4.90
C ILE A 184 9.60 9.91 -5.36
N LYS A 185 8.47 9.74 -4.69
CA LYS A 185 7.21 10.48 -4.93
C LYS A 185 7.15 11.71 -4.01
N ASN A 186 5.94 12.08 -3.58
CA ASN A 186 5.73 13.30 -2.80
C ASN A 186 6.63 13.40 -1.53
N PRO A 187 6.83 12.32 -0.73
CA PRO A 187 7.60 12.45 0.51
C PRO A 187 9.06 12.87 0.30
N GLY A 188 9.69 12.40 -0.77
CA GLY A 188 11.09 12.70 -1.07
C GLY A 188 11.29 13.99 -1.86
N GLY A 189 10.22 14.64 -2.34
CA GLY A 189 10.27 15.95 -3.00
C GLY A 189 11.24 16.03 -4.18
N GLY A 190 11.50 14.91 -4.87
CA GLY A 190 12.48 14.82 -5.95
C GLY A 190 13.95 14.72 -5.50
N ILE A 191 14.21 14.66 -4.19
CA ILE A 191 15.58 14.56 -3.64
C ILE A 191 15.97 13.10 -3.40
N ALA A 192 15.03 12.26 -2.93
CA ALA A 192 15.31 10.86 -2.66
C ALA A 192 15.47 10.06 -3.98
N PRO A 193 16.63 9.43 -4.22
CA PRO A 193 16.86 8.65 -5.44
C PRO A 193 16.20 7.28 -5.42
N THR A 194 15.83 6.79 -4.23
CA THR A 194 15.23 5.49 -3.97
C THR A 194 14.57 5.51 -2.60
N GLY A 195 13.99 4.40 -2.21
CA GLY A 195 13.40 4.22 -0.89
C GLY A 195 11.88 4.13 -0.90
N GLY A 196 11.38 3.65 0.21
CA GLY A 196 9.94 3.53 0.44
C GLY A 196 9.61 3.57 1.93
N TYR A 197 8.33 3.56 2.20
CA TYR A 197 7.79 3.52 3.55
C TYR A 197 6.60 2.55 3.65
N ILE A 198 6.48 1.97 4.79
CA ILE A 198 5.36 1.14 5.20
C ILE A 198 4.88 1.68 6.53
#